data_eaf63d63c471c08476fb01108a44b61f
#
_entry.id   eaf63d63c471c08476fb01108a44b61f
#
_cell.length_a   1.000
_cell.length_b   1.000
_cell.length_c   1.000
_cell.angle_alpha   90.00
_cell.angle_beta   90.00
_cell.angle_gamma   90.00
#
_symmetry.space_group_name_H-M   'P 1'
#
loop_
_entity.id
_entity.type
_entity.pdbx_description
1 polymer ?
#
loop_
_entity_poly.entity_id
_entity_poly.type
_entity_poly.pdbx_seq_one_letter_code
_entity_poly.pdbx_strand_id
1 'polypeptide(L)'
;RYLQAGKSVVLLPRPEAVKGRKSNFHNHFWNPIMFKWQPLTLGCLIHKEQPMFADFVTDEFVDWQWWDILCHAKVIEMNAAPNALLPFIQSIDTYQHNHKLGIGFEAKLHGGKLLVLAIDTENKIDQRPASLQLLQSISNYVRSEAFRPVVDIDEAFVASFLTPQLDNEIKEAVQDEFLNSFQNK
;
A
#
# COMPACT_ATOMS: atom_id res chain seq x y z
N ARG A 1 -5.44 13.16 -18.69
CA ARG A 1 -5.35 13.04 -20.16
C ARG A 1 -5.30 11.57 -20.61
N TYR A 2 -4.34 10.72 -20.16
CA TYR A 2 -4.27 9.31 -20.62
C TYR A 2 -5.49 8.50 -20.17
N LEU A 3 -5.88 8.59 -18.90
CA LEU A 3 -7.05 7.91 -18.36
C LEU A 3 -8.36 8.38 -19.03
N GLN A 4 -8.51 9.67 -19.27
CA GLN A 4 -9.65 10.24 -20.01
C GLN A 4 -9.74 9.72 -21.47
N ALA A 5 -8.62 9.27 -22.03
CA ALA A 5 -8.58 8.61 -23.33
C ALA A 5 -8.77 7.08 -23.25
N GLY A 6 -9.23 6.55 -22.12
CA GLY A 6 -9.49 5.13 -21.90
C GLY A 6 -8.22 4.26 -21.79
N LYS A 7 -7.04 4.88 -21.63
CA LYS A 7 -5.76 4.15 -21.58
C LYS A 7 -5.49 3.58 -20.18
N SER A 8 -4.56 2.61 -20.13
CA SER A 8 -4.03 2.06 -18.89
C SER A 8 -2.87 2.92 -18.37
N VAL A 9 -2.87 3.18 -17.07
CA VAL A 9 -1.82 3.92 -16.35
C VAL A 9 -1.36 3.09 -15.16
N VAL A 10 -0.06 2.95 -14.98
CA VAL A 10 0.57 2.42 -13.76
C VAL A 10 1.16 3.60 -13.02
N LEU A 11 0.70 3.83 -11.81
CA LEU A 11 1.18 4.88 -10.92
C LEU A 11 2.08 4.24 -9.87
N LEU A 12 3.37 4.54 -9.94
CA LEU A 12 4.41 4.11 -9.02
C LEU A 12 4.95 5.35 -8.28
N PRO A 13 4.24 5.89 -7.31
CA PRO A 13 4.68 7.09 -6.63
C PRO A 13 5.92 6.78 -5.79
N ARG A 14 6.86 7.70 -5.74
CA ARG A 14 7.97 7.62 -4.80
C ARG A 14 7.42 7.57 -3.37
N PRO A 15 8.03 6.81 -2.45
CA PRO A 15 7.55 6.74 -1.07
C PRO A 15 7.36 8.11 -0.41
N GLU A 16 8.22 9.09 -0.72
CA GLU A 16 8.14 10.45 -0.18
C GLU A 16 6.94 11.25 -0.73
N ALA A 17 6.43 10.87 -1.89
CA ALA A 17 5.26 11.48 -2.52
C ALA A 17 3.94 10.83 -2.07
N VAL A 18 3.98 9.81 -1.21
CA VAL A 18 2.80 9.14 -0.66
C VAL A 18 2.54 9.63 0.75
N LYS A 19 1.38 10.26 0.94
CA LYS A 19 0.84 10.55 2.26
C LYS A 19 0.38 9.25 2.91
N GLY A 20 1.09 8.82 3.93
CA GLY A 20 0.78 7.57 4.59
C GLY A 20 1.91 7.09 5.50
N ARG A 21 1.64 6.00 6.19
CA ARG A 21 2.56 5.39 7.15
C ARG A 21 3.59 4.51 6.42
N LYS A 22 4.70 4.22 7.08
CA LYS A 22 5.61 3.18 6.62
C LYS A 22 4.96 1.81 6.76
N SER A 23 5.16 0.95 5.77
CA SER A 23 4.79 -0.45 5.86
C SER A 23 5.71 -1.21 6.81
N ASN A 24 5.20 -2.30 7.37
CA ASN A 24 5.97 -3.27 8.13
C ASN A 24 5.87 -4.64 7.48
N PHE A 25 7.01 -5.34 7.40
CA PHE A 25 7.08 -6.70 6.88
C PHE A 25 6.38 -7.70 7.81
N HIS A 26 6.53 -7.54 9.13
CA HIS A 26 5.98 -8.47 10.11
C HIS A 26 5.30 -7.73 11.26
N ASN A 27 4.49 -8.46 12.03
CA ASN A 27 3.95 -7.96 13.28
C ASN A 27 5.06 -7.81 14.31
N HIS A 28 5.16 -6.63 14.89
CA HIS A 28 6.02 -6.41 16.03
C HIS A 28 5.40 -7.00 17.30
N PHE A 29 6.21 -7.67 18.11
CA PHE A 29 5.82 -7.87 19.49
C PHE A 29 5.74 -6.50 20.16
N TRP A 30 4.57 -6.18 20.65
CA TRP A 30 4.35 -4.89 21.28
C TRP A 30 3.46 -5.01 22.51
N ASN A 31 3.90 -4.37 23.57
CA ASN A 31 3.18 -4.29 24.84
C ASN A 31 3.19 -2.83 25.31
N PRO A 32 2.02 -2.19 25.49
CA PRO A 32 1.93 -0.77 25.84
C PRO A 32 2.55 -0.41 27.19
N ILE A 33 2.71 -1.39 28.10
CA ILE A 33 3.34 -1.18 29.40
C ILE A 33 4.87 -1.14 29.27
N MET A 34 5.43 -2.01 28.41
CA MET A 34 6.87 -2.13 28.21
C MET A 34 7.41 -1.13 27.18
N PHE A 35 6.64 -0.81 26.14
CA PHE A 35 7.05 0.04 25.03
C PHE A 35 6.21 1.30 24.98
N LYS A 36 6.85 2.44 24.99
CA LYS A 36 6.20 3.77 24.85
C LYS A 36 5.85 4.14 23.40
N TRP A 37 6.10 3.25 22.46
CA TRP A 37 5.78 3.44 21.05
C TRP A 37 4.94 2.28 20.55
N GLN A 38 4.19 2.50 19.49
CA GLN A 38 3.51 1.42 18.78
C GLN A 38 3.96 1.37 17.32
N PRO A 39 3.89 0.21 16.66
CA PRO A 39 4.15 0.12 15.23
C PRO A 39 3.09 0.93 14.47
N LEU A 40 3.51 1.58 13.38
CA LEU A 40 2.60 2.36 12.52
C LEU A 40 1.60 1.47 11.78
N THR A 41 2.02 0.26 11.42
CA THR A 41 1.19 -0.81 10.82
C THR A 41 1.65 -2.15 11.36
N LEU A 42 0.82 -3.16 11.21
CA LEU A 42 1.16 -4.55 11.49
C LEU A 42 1.69 -5.24 10.22
N GLY A 43 1.46 -6.51 10.00
CA GLY A 43 1.89 -7.20 8.78
C GLY A 43 1.00 -6.90 7.57
N CYS A 44 1.20 -7.68 6.50
CA CYS A 44 0.42 -7.56 5.27
C CYS A 44 -0.21 -8.90 4.89
N LEU A 45 -1.35 -8.81 4.23
CA LEU A 45 -2.03 -9.90 3.53
C LEU A 45 -1.89 -9.67 2.02
N ILE A 46 -1.70 -10.76 1.29
CA ILE A 46 -1.57 -10.74 -0.16
C ILE A 46 -2.77 -11.45 -0.78
N HIS A 47 -3.46 -10.80 -1.69
CA HIS A 47 -4.53 -11.40 -2.46
C HIS A 47 -3.91 -12.17 -3.64
N LYS A 48 -3.27 -13.30 -3.35
CA LYS A 48 -2.42 -14.09 -4.26
C LYS A 48 -3.11 -14.54 -5.54
N GLU A 49 -4.44 -14.66 -5.51
CA GLU A 49 -5.25 -15.07 -6.67
C GLU A 49 -5.35 -13.97 -7.75
N GLN A 50 -4.81 -12.78 -7.47
CA GLN A 50 -4.79 -11.71 -8.47
C GLN A 50 -3.81 -12.06 -9.60
N PRO A 51 -4.25 -11.94 -10.87
CA PRO A 51 -3.43 -12.33 -12.02
C PRO A 51 -2.09 -11.59 -12.13
N MET A 52 -1.96 -10.46 -11.45
CA MET A 52 -0.70 -9.72 -11.41
C MET A 52 0.45 -10.48 -10.73
N PHE A 53 0.15 -11.49 -9.92
CA PHE A 53 1.15 -12.31 -9.24
C PHE A 53 1.53 -13.59 -10.03
N ALA A 54 1.07 -13.74 -11.29
CA ALA A 54 1.35 -14.92 -12.10
C ALA A 54 2.84 -15.23 -12.26
N ASP A 55 3.66 -14.18 -12.44
CA ASP A 55 5.12 -14.29 -12.54
C ASP A 55 5.85 -13.95 -11.23
N PHE A 56 5.10 -13.70 -10.15
CA PHE A 56 5.60 -13.46 -8.80
C PHE A 56 4.85 -14.36 -7.81
N VAL A 57 5.19 -15.64 -7.82
CA VAL A 57 4.50 -16.65 -6.99
C VAL A 57 4.63 -16.27 -5.52
N THR A 58 3.50 -16.21 -4.82
CA THR A 58 3.41 -15.80 -3.43
C THR A 58 2.31 -16.54 -2.70
N ASP A 59 2.39 -16.56 -1.38
CA ASP A 59 1.31 -17.00 -0.50
C ASP A 59 0.36 -15.84 -0.12
N GLU A 60 -0.66 -16.12 0.68
CA GLU A 60 -1.63 -15.14 1.20
C GLU A 60 -1.01 -14.22 2.27
N PHE A 61 0.12 -14.57 2.77
CA PHE A 61 0.91 -13.83 3.74
C PHE A 61 2.30 -13.52 3.17
N VAL A 62 2.99 -12.57 3.79
CA VAL A 62 4.32 -12.16 3.36
C VAL A 62 5.39 -13.10 3.90
N ASP A 63 6.25 -13.56 3.01
CA ASP A 63 7.47 -14.32 3.29
C ASP A 63 8.73 -13.48 3.02
N TRP A 64 9.92 -14.06 3.08
CA TRP A 64 11.19 -13.33 2.94
C TRP A 64 11.37 -12.62 1.61
N GLN A 65 10.72 -13.03 0.52
CA GLN A 65 10.77 -12.30 -0.75
C GLN A 65 10.12 -10.91 -0.66
N TRP A 66 9.17 -10.73 0.27
CA TRP A 66 8.49 -9.47 0.50
C TRP A 66 9.24 -8.51 1.42
N TRP A 67 10.28 -8.99 2.12
CA TRP A 67 10.96 -8.17 3.13
C TRP A 67 11.47 -6.84 2.57
N ASP A 68 12.27 -6.89 1.50
CA ASP A 68 12.82 -5.69 0.89
C ASP A 68 11.72 -4.79 0.27
N ILE A 69 10.72 -5.38 -0.37
CA ILE A 69 9.59 -4.65 -0.96
C ILE A 69 8.85 -3.84 0.10
N LEU A 70 8.47 -4.46 1.22
CA LEU A 70 7.65 -3.85 2.25
C LEU A 70 8.42 -2.89 3.14
N CYS A 71 9.70 -3.14 3.40
CA CYS A 71 10.55 -2.21 4.17
C CYS A 71 10.71 -0.84 3.47
N HIS A 72 10.49 -0.78 2.16
CA HIS A 72 10.57 0.43 1.35
C HIS A 72 9.20 0.87 0.80
N ALA A 73 8.12 0.37 1.37
CA ALA A 73 6.77 0.71 0.93
C ALA A 73 6.09 1.73 1.86
N LYS A 74 5.12 2.44 1.29
CA LYS A 74 4.18 3.29 2.02
C LYS A 74 2.78 2.71 1.96
N VAL A 75 2.04 2.94 3.02
CA VAL A 75 0.67 2.47 3.17
C VAL A 75 -0.29 3.60 2.88
N ILE A 76 -1.20 3.37 1.93
CA ILE A 76 -2.26 4.30 1.55
C ILE A 76 -3.46 4.03 2.44
N GLU A 77 -4.00 5.07 3.08
CA GLU A 77 -5.28 4.98 3.77
C GLU A 77 -6.42 5.01 2.75
N MET A 78 -7.27 4.00 2.80
CA MET A 78 -8.32 3.74 1.83
C MET A 78 -9.74 3.89 2.39
N ASN A 79 -9.90 4.55 3.55
CA ASN A 79 -11.22 4.76 4.15
C ASN A 79 -12.15 5.61 3.27
N ALA A 80 -11.61 6.55 2.51
CA ALA A 80 -12.35 7.36 1.56
C ALA A 80 -12.64 6.67 0.22
N ALA A 81 -12.04 5.51 -0.01
CA ALA A 81 -12.30 4.73 -1.24
C ALA A 81 -13.63 4.00 -1.16
N PRO A 82 -14.24 3.66 -2.32
CA PRO A 82 -15.41 2.78 -2.34
C PRO A 82 -15.15 1.47 -1.58
N ASN A 83 -16.15 0.96 -0.87
CA ASN A 83 -16.00 -0.28 -0.09
C ASN A 83 -15.58 -1.48 -0.94
N ALA A 84 -16.03 -1.53 -2.19
CA ALA A 84 -15.70 -2.59 -3.14
C ALA A 84 -14.24 -2.55 -3.64
N LEU A 85 -13.52 -1.43 -3.46
CA LEU A 85 -12.11 -1.34 -3.84
C LEU A 85 -11.26 -2.09 -2.82
N LEU A 86 -10.78 -3.25 -3.18
CA LEU A 86 -9.88 -4.05 -2.33
C LEU A 86 -8.42 -3.88 -2.78
N PRO A 87 -7.49 -3.61 -1.85
CA PRO A 87 -6.07 -3.62 -2.20
C PRO A 87 -5.59 -5.05 -2.45
N PHE A 88 -4.73 -5.27 -3.43
CA PHE A 88 -4.13 -6.58 -3.65
C PHE A 88 -2.93 -6.87 -2.73
N ILE A 89 -2.34 -5.82 -2.13
CA ILE A 89 -1.43 -5.88 -0.99
C ILE A 89 -2.08 -5.07 0.13
N GLN A 90 -2.68 -5.76 1.09
CA GLN A 90 -3.40 -5.16 2.20
C GLN A 90 -2.49 -5.07 3.42
N SER A 91 -2.24 -3.87 3.90
CA SER A 91 -1.59 -3.68 5.20
C SER A 91 -2.61 -3.77 6.32
N ILE A 92 -2.21 -4.36 7.43
CA ILE A 92 -3.06 -4.48 8.63
C ILE A 92 -2.76 -3.29 9.53
N ASP A 93 -3.80 -2.55 9.91
CA ASP A 93 -3.68 -1.44 10.85
C ASP A 93 -3.56 -1.95 12.30
N THR A 94 -3.20 -1.05 13.19
CA THR A 94 -3.21 -1.33 14.63
C THR A 94 -4.64 -1.54 15.12
N TYR A 95 -4.79 -2.27 16.21
CA TYR A 95 -6.10 -2.58 16.76
C TYR A 95 -6.85 -1.34 17.33
N GLN A 96 -6.16 -0.21 17.54
CA GLN A 96 -6.78 1.03 17.97
C GLN A 96 -7.51 1.77 16.84
N HIS A 97 -7.01 1.70 15.62
CA HIS A 97 -7.52 2.50 14.50
C HIS A 97 -8.34 1.69 13.51
N ASN A 98 -7.85 0.51 13.14
CA ASN A 98 -8.51 -0.42 12.22
C ASN A 98 -8.98 0.24 10.90
N HIS A 99 -8.13 1.09 10.31
CA HIS A 99 -8.38 1.69 9.01
C HIS A 99 -8.20 0.66 7.90
N LYS A 100 -8.89 0.87 6.79
CA LYS A 100 -8.63 0.16 5.54
C LYS A 100 -7.33 0.67 4.94
N LEU A 101 -6.32 -0.19 4.86
CA LEU A 101 -4.98 0.17 4.42
C LEU A 101 -4.55 -0.69 3.23
N GLY A 102 -3.90 -0.08 2.24
CA GLY A 102 -3.36 -0.78 1.07
C GLY A 102 -2.01 -0.24 0.63
N ILE A 103 -1.20 -1.10 0.01
CA ILE A 103 0.07 -0.71 -0.63
C ILE A 103 -0.11 -0.69 -2.14
N GLY A 104 -1.02 -1.54 -2.66
CA GLY A 104 -1.34 -1.57 -4.06
C GLY A 104 -2.80 -1.93 -4.31
N PHE A 105 -3.39 -1.30 -5.32
CA PHE A 105 -4.76 -1.54 -5.76
C PHE A 105 -4.91 -1.22 -7.24
N GLU A 106 -6.00 -1.67 -7.85
CA GLU A 106 -6.39 -1.29 -9.21
C GLU A 106 -7.81 -0.73 -9.23
N ALA A 107 -8.06 0.22 -10.11
CA ALA A 107 -9.34 0.90 -10.22
C ALA A 107 -9.58 1.47 -11.61
N LYS A 108 -10.82 1.88 -11.89
CA LYS A 108 -11.13 2.77 -13.01
C LYS A 108 -11.07 4.22 -12.56
N LEU A 109 -10.53 5.08 -13.42
CA LEU A 109 -10.54 6.53 -13.24
C LEU A 109 -10.77 7.19 -14.58
N HIS A 110 -11.82 8.01 -14.72
CA HIS A 110 -12.22 8.68 -15.98
C HIS A 110 -12.40 7.71 -17.15
N GLY A 111 -12.86 6.50 -16.93
CA GLY A 111 -13.01 5.48 -17.96
C GLY A 111 -11.73 4.77 -18.37
N GLY A 112 -10.58 5.19 -17.87
CA GLY A 112 -9.31 4.49 -18.03
C GLY A 112 -9.03 3.50 -16.91
N LYS A 113 -7.97 2.72 -17.06
CA LYS A 113 -7.53 1.72 -16.08
C LYS A 113 -6.34 2.24 -15.32
N LEU A 114 -6.40 2.20 -13.99
CA LEU A 114 -5.33 2.64 -13.10
C LEU A 114 -4.88 1.48 -12.22
N LEU A 115 -3.58 1.25 -12.16
CA LEU A 115 -2.93 0.44 -11.13
C LEU A 115 -2.05 1.35 -10.30
N VAL A 116 -2.16 1.27 -8.99
CA VAL A 116 -1.31 2.02 -8.04
C VAL A 116 -0.51 1.04 -7.21
N LEU A 117 0.79 1.30 -7.05
CA LEU A 117 1.67 0.51 -6.20
C LEU A 117 2.66 1.44 -5.48
N ALA A 118 2.52 1.56 -4.15
CA ALA A 118 3.28 2.48 -3.31
C ALA A 118 4.52 1.82 -2.72
N ILE A 119 5.39 1.28 -3.57
CA ILE A 119 6.69 0.71 -3.22
C ILE A 119 7.82 1.57 -3.79
N ASP A 120 9.01 1.46 -3.23
CA ASP A 120 10.20 2.09 -3.81
C ASP A 120 10.66 1.31 -5.05
N THR A 121 10.60 1.97 -6.21
CA THR A 121 10.97 1.42 -7.50
C THR A 121 12.25 2.06 -8.08
N GLU A 122 12.91 2.95 -7.34
CA GLU A 122 14.06 3.71 -7.82
C GLU A 122 15.35 3.41 -7.05
N ASN A 123 15.27 3.38 -5.71
CA ASN A 123 16.47 3.29 -4.88
C ASN A 123 17.11 1.90 -4.99
N LYS A 124 18.29 1.85 -5.66
CA LYS A 124 19.08 0.63 -5.88
C LYS A 124 18.25 -0.55 -6.39
N ILE A 125 17.31 -0.28 -7.28
CA ILE A 125 16.39 -1.29 -7.81
C ILE A 125 17.11 -2.45 -8.48
N ASP A 126 18.26 -2.21 -9.10
CA ASP A 126 19.16 -3.19 -9.70
C ASP A 126 19.72 -4.23 -8.70
N GLN A 127 19.74 -3.89 -7.40
CA GLN A 127 20.18 -4.75 -6.31
C GLN A 127 19.01 -5.42 -5.56
N ARG A 128 17.78 -5.23 -6.03
CA ARG A 128 16.54 -5.68 -5.38
C ARG A 128 15.76 -6.66 -6.26
N PRO A 129 16.22 -7.92 -6.36
CA PRO A 129 15.68 -8.89 -7.32
C PRO A 129 14.19 -9.20 -7.11
N ALA A 130 13.70 -9.26 -5.87
CA ALA A 130 12.29 -9.48 -5.61
C ALA A 130 11.42 -8.31 -6.09
N SER A 131 11.87 -7.06 -5.87
CA SER A 131 11.20 -5.87 -6.38
C SER A 131 11.16 -5.85 -7.91
N LEU A 132 12.28 -6.20 -8.57
CA LEU A 132 12.33 -6.31 -10.04
C LEU A 132 11.38 -7.39 -10.57
N GLN A 133 11.33 -8.55 -9.92
CA GLN A 133 10.43 -9.64 -10.32
C GLN A 133 8.96 -9.24 -10.18
N LEU A 134 8.60 -8.57 -9.08
CA LEU A 134 7.25 -8.04 -8.88
C LEU A 134 6.88 -7.02 -9.96
N LEU A 135 7.79 -6.08 -10.28
CA LEU A 135 7.57 -5.09 -11.33
C LEU A 135 7.42 -5.73 -12.71
N GLN A 136 8.19 -6.78 -12.99
CA GLN A 136 8.06 -7.54 -14.24
C GLN A 136 6.69 -8.23 -14.32
N SER A 137 6.25 -8.88 -13.24
CA SER A 137 4.93 -9.53 -13.18
C SER A 137 3.80 -8.52 -13.40
N ILE A 138 3.85 -7.36 -12.74
CA ILE A 138 2.90 -6.27 -12.93
C ILE A 138 2.94 -5.73 -14.37
N SER A 139 4.13 -5.57 -14.94
CA SER A 139 4.28 -5.12 -16.33
C SER A 139 3.61 -6.08 -17.33
N ASN A 140 3.76 -7.39 -17.11
CA ASN A 140 3.10 -8.39 -17.94
C ASN A 140 1.57 -8.34 -17.74
N TYR A 141 1.12 -8.23 -16.50
CA TYR A 141 -0.30 -8.14 -16.16
C TYR A 141 -0.98 -6.95 -16.82
N VAL A 142 -0.45 -5.73 -16.68
CA VAL A 142 -1.10 -4.52 -17.20
C VAL A 142 -1.16 -4.46 -18.73
N ARG A 143 -0.31 -5.25 -19.41
CA ARG A 143 -0.33 -5.40 -20.87
C ARG A 143 -1.28 -6.51 -21.33
N SER A 144 -1.74 -7.34 -20.44
CA SER A 144 -2.64 -8.46 -20.74
C SER A 144 -4.10 -8.04 -20.76
N GLU A 145 -4.96 -8.87 -21.31
CA GLU A 145 -6.40 -8.69 -21.24
C GLU A 145 -6.98 -8.95 -19.85
N ALA A 146 -6.21 -9.56 -18.94
CA ALA A 146 -6.63 -9.80 -17.56
C ALA A 146 -6.71 -8.51 -16.75
N PHE A 147 -5.99 -7.44 -17.14
CA PHE A 147 -6.09 -6.14 -16.49
C PHE A 147 -7.45 -5.48 -16.78
N ARG A 148 -8.42 -5.77 -15.92
CA ARG A 148 -9.81 -5.30 -16.04
C ARG A 148 -10.35 -4.80 -14.70
N PRO A 149 -9.84 -3.69 -14.15
CA PRO A 149 -10.35 -3.13 -12.91
C PRO A 149 -11.86 -2.83 -13.06
N VAL A 150 -12.62 -3.11 -12.02
CA VAL A 150 -14.09 -2.99 -12.05
C VAL A 150 -14.62 -1.84 -11.21
N VAL A 151 -13.86 -1.38 -10.22
CA VAL A 151 -14.29 -0.34 -9.27
C VAL A 151 -13.88 1.02 -9.76
N ASP A 152 -14.84 1.94 -9.86
CA ASP A 152 -14.58 3.35 -10.17
C ASP A 152 -14.14 4.12 -8.92
N ILE A 153 -13.15 4.99 -9.09
CA ILE A 153 -12.69 5.95 -8.08
C ILE A 153 -12.71 7.36 -8.66
N ASP A 154 -12.62 8.36 -7.79
CA ASP A 154 -12.53 9.76 -8.16
C ASP A 154 -11.11 10.34 -8.04
N GLU A 155 -10.89 11.52 -8.60
CA GLU A 155 -9.62 12.24 -8.50
C GLU A 155 -9.32 12.67 -7.07
N ALA A 156 -10.35 12.95 -6.27
CA ALA A 156 -10.18 13.40 -4.89
C ALA A 156 -9.51 12.31 -4.04
N PHE A 157 -9.92 11.04 -4.24
CA PHE A 157 -9.26 9.92 -3.57
C PHE A 157 -7.79 9.80 -4.01
N VAL A 158 -7.49 9.89 -5.31
CA VAL A 158 -6.11 9.83 -5.80
C VAL A 158 -5.28 10.98 -5.24
N ALA A 159 -5.81 12.21 -5.23
CA ALA A 159 -5.13 13.37 -4.69
C ALA A 159 -4.88 13.24 -3.17
N SER A 160 -5.76 12.58 -2.44
CA SER A 160 -5.66 12.46 -0.98
C SER A 160 -4.40 11.75 -0.51
N PHE A 161 -3.90 10.76 -1.26
CA PHE A 161 -2.71 10.00 -0.88
C PHE A 161 -1.42 10.43 -1.60
N LEU A 162 -1.49 11.34 -2.57
CA LEU A 162 -0.30 11.86 -3.27
C LEU A 162 0.31 13.10 -2.62
N THR A 163 -0.27 13.61 -1.55
CA THR A 163 0.32 14.74 -0.83
C THR A 163 1.40 14.24 0.13
N PRO A 164 2.66 14.64 -0.02
CA PRO A 164 3.74 14.22 0.89
C PRO A 164 3.44 14.64 2.33
N GLN A 165 3.76 13.78 3.27
CA GLN A 165 3.67 14.07 4.69
C GLN A 165 4.95 13.60 5.38
N LEU A 166 5.45 14.37 6.34
CA LEU A 166 6.66 14.01 7.08
C LEU A 166 6.39 12.83 8.01
N ASP A 167 7.25 11.83 7.97
CA ASP A 167 7.14 10.61 8.81
C ASP A 167 7.06 10.94 10.32
N ASN A 168 7.72 12.04 10.75
CA ASN A 168 7.71 12.45 12.14
C ASN A 168 6.32 12.92 12.60
N GLU A 169 5.62 13.69 11.76
CA GLU A 169 4.25 14.16 12.07
C GLU A 169 3.29 12.97 12.24
N ILE A 170 3.42 11.94 11.38
CA ILE A 170 2.61 10.73 11.50
C ILE A 170 2.91 10.00 12.81
N LYS A 171 4.18 9.84 13.17
CA LYS A 171 4.58 9.14 14.40
C LYS A 171 4.08 9.88 15.64
N GLU A 172 4.21 11.20 15.67
CA GLU A 172 3.73 12.03 16.79
C GLU A 172 2.21 11.90 16.93
N ALA A 173 1.46 12.04 15.83
CA ALA A 173 0.01 11.91 15.85
C ALA A 173 -0.46 10.54 16.36
N VAL A 174 0.12 9.46 15.87
CA VAL A 174 -0.21 8.09 16.31
C VAL A 174 0.18 7.87 17.77
N GLN A 175 1.32 8.41 18.21
CA GLN A 175 1.80 8.26 19.57
C GLN A 175 0.95 9.05 20.57
N ASP A 176 0.55 10.26 20.23
CA ASP A 176 -0.31 11.11 21.06
C ASP A 176 -1.71 10.50 21.21
N GLU A 177 -2.30 10.03 20.14
CA GLU A 177 -3.61 9.37 20.16
C GLU A 177 -3.59 8.11 21.01
N PHE A 178 -2.50 7.33 20.92
CA PHE A 178 -2.29 6.15 21.73
C PHE A 178 -2.13 6.47 23.22
N LEU A 179 -1.27 7.44 23.56
CA LEU A 179 -1.07 7.84 24.97
C LEU A 179 -2.35 8.38 25.59
N ASN A 180 -3.12 9.18 24.84
CA ASN A 180 -4.40 9.72 25.29
C ASN A 180 -5.45 8.63 25.52
N SER A 181 -5.39 7.53 24.80
CA SER A 181 -6.31 6.39 24.98
C SER A 181 -6.14 5.66 26.33
N PHE A 182 -4.96 5.76 26.94
CA PHE A 182 -4.67 5.17 28.27
C PHE A 182 -4.85 6.13 29.43
N GLN A 183 -4.79 7.44 29.20
CA GLN A 183 -4.94 8.45 30.24
C GLN A 183 -6.41 8.71 30.61
N ASN A 184 -7.35 8.37 29.72
CA ASN A 184 -8.78 8.58 29.89
C ASN A 184 -9.54 7.34 30.40
N LYS A 185 -8.85 6.36 30.96
CA LYS A 185 -9.41 5.21 31.68
C LYS A 185 -8.98 5.22 33.15
#